data_185504eb693604d03474d7f80d91f841
#
_entry.id   185504eb693604d03474d7f80d91f841
#
_cell.length_a   1.000
_cell.length_b   1.000
_cell.length_c   1.000
_cell.angle_alpha   90.00
_cell.angle_beta   90.00
_cell.angle_gamma   90.00
#
_symmetry.space_group_name_H-M   'P 1'
#
loop_
_entity.id
_entity.type
_entity.pdbx_description
1 polymer ?
#
loop_
_entity_poly.entity_id
_entity_poly.type
_entity_poly.pdbx_seq_one_letter_code
_entity_poly.pdbx_strand_id
1 'polypeptide(L)'
;LVSEGQMVEAGELLATIDDRAVVAALEQAQASRASNQAQLKSAEQDLQRYRSLYAERAVSRQLLDQQQATVDQLRATLKANDATINAERVRLSYTRITSPVSGKVGIRNVDVGNLVRVGDSLGLFSVTQIAPISVVFSLQQEQLPQLQALLGGEAAVRAYSRDGGSALGEGRL
;
A
#
# COMPACT_ATOMS: atom_id res chain seq x y z
N LEU A 1 -11.75 11.83 10.63
CA LEU A 1 -11.83 10.67 11.54
C LEU A 1 -13.21 10.04 11.46
N VAL A 2 -13.26 8.70 11.44
CA VAL A 2 -14.51 7.93 11.55
C VAL A 2 -15.04 7.94 12.97
N SER A 3 -16.34 7.63 13.12
CA SER A 3 -17.01 7.53 14.43
C SER A 3 -16.95 6.12 14.98
N GLU A 4 -16.91 6.00 16.32
CA GLU A 4 -17.01 4.70 16.99
C GLU A 4 -18.32 4.02 16.65
N GLY A 5 -18.29 2.72 16.44
CA GLY A 5 -19.46 1.95 16.06
C GLY A 5 -19.89 2.04 14.59
N GLN A 6 -19.23 2.88 13.77
CA GLN A 6 -19.48 3.00 12.35
C GLN A 6 -19.09 1.71 11.61
N MET A 7 -19.90 1.30 10.64
CA MET A 7 -19.52 0.25 9.68
C MET A 7 -18.62 0.85 8.61
N VAL A 8 -17.54 0.18 8.29
CA VAL A 8 -16.57 0.59 7.28
C VAL A 8 -16.25 -0.56 6.35
N GLU A 9 -15.91 -0.23 5.11
CA GLU A 9 -15.45 -1.19 4.11
C GLU A 9 -13.92 -1.29 4.08
N ALA A 10 -13.41 -2.41 3.58
CA ALA A 10 -11.98 -2.54 3.34
C ALA A 10 -11.49 -1.45 2.36
N GLY A 11 -10.43 -0.73 2.74
CA GLY A 11 -9.89 0.42 2.00
C GLY A 11 -10.53 1.76 2.37
N GLU A 12 -11.61 1.81 3.15
CA GLU A 12 -12.22 3.06 3.59
C GLU A 12 -11.29 3.88 4.48
N LEU A 13 -11.27 5.19 4.28
CA LEU A 13 -10.39 6.11 5.00
C LEU A 13 -10.88 6.31 6.44
N LEU A 14 -10.07 5.92 7.42
CA LEU A 14 -10.38 6.06 8.84
C LEU A 14 -9.86 7.38 9.43
N ALA A 15 -8.64 7.76 9.04
CA ALA A 15 -8.00 8.97 9.53
C ALA A 15 -6.95 9.49 8.53
N THR A 16 -6.59 10.75 8.69
CA THR A 16 -5.44 11.38 8.03
C THR A 16 -4.47 11.91 9.06
N ILE A 17 -3.19 11.70 8.82
CA ILE A 17 -2.08 12.31 9.56
C ILE A 17 -1.64 13.56 8.79
N ASP A 18 -1.07 14.55 9.45
CA ASP A 18 -0.52 15.74 8.79
C ASP A 18 0.57 15.34 7.80
N ASP A 19 0.28 15.56 6.52
CA ASP A 19 1.11 15.12 5.40
C ASP A 19 1.96 16.24 4.77
N ARG A 20 1.83 17.49 5.26
CA ARG A 20 2.49 18.67 4.67
C ARG A 20 3.99 18.50 4.49
N ALA A 21 4.68 17.93 5.48
CA ALA A 21 6.11 17.69 5.40
C ALA A 21 6.47 16.62 4.35
N VAL A 22 5.64 15.57 4.24
CA VAL A 22 5.84 14.48 3.28
C VAL A 22 5.55 14.96 1.85
N VAL A 23 4.50 15.75 1.67
CA VAL A 23 4.17 16.39 0.38
C VAL A 23 5.31 17.28 -0.08
N ALA A 24 5.85 18.14 0.79
CA ALA A 24 6.98 19.00 0.46
C ALA A 24 8.24 18.20 0.07
N ALA A 25 8.52 17.07 0.76
CA ALA A 25 9.63 16.17 0.41
C ALA A 25 9.42 15.51 -0.97
N LEU A 26 8.18 15.09 -1.27
CA LEU A 26 7.82 14.53 -2.57
C LEU A 26 8.01 15.55 -3.70
N GLU A 27 7.55 16.78 -3.51
CA GLU A 27 7.73 17.88 -4.48
C GLU A 27 9.21 18.19 -4.70
N GLN A 28 10.02 18.22 -3.64
CA GLN A 28 11.48 18.39 -3.72
C GLN A 28 12.13 17.28 -4.56
N ALA A 29 11.75 16.02 -4.34
CA ALA A 29 12.26 14.89 -5.10
C ALA A 29 11.87 14.97 -6.59
N GLN A 30 10.63 15.39 -6.87
CA GLN A 30 10.13 15.61 -8.24
C GLN A 30 10.87 16.75 -8.95
N ALA A 31 11.13 17.86 -8.25
CA ALA A 31 11.91 18.97 -8.80
C ALA A 31 13.35 18.55 -9.12
N SER A 32 13.99 17.77 -8.24
CA SER A 32 15.33 17.22 -8.49
C SER A 32 15.36 16.32 -9.72
N ARG A 33 14.35 15.45 -9.87
CA ARG A 33 14.19 14.62 -11.07
C ARG A 33 14.03 15.46 -12.34
N ALA A 34 13.20 16.51 -12.30
CA ALA A 34 12.97 17.38 -13.44
C ALA A 34 14.26 18.09 -13.87
N SER A 35 15.08 18.57 -12.93
CA SER A 35 16.38 19.15 -13.18
C SER A 35 17.34 18.18 -13.88
N ASN A 36 17.47 16.96 -13.34
CA ASN A 36 18.34 15.93 -13.93
C ASN A 36 17.83 15.45 -15.30
N GLN A 37 16.52 15.44 -15.52
CA GLN A 37 15.91 15.13 -16.82
C GLN A 37 16.30 16.19 -17.88
N ALA A 38 16.33 17.47 -17.51
CA ALA A 38 16.77 18.53 -18.41
C ALA A 38 18.26 18.38 -18.76
N GLN A 39 19.10 18.04 -17.78
CA GLN A 39 20.52 17.76 -18.00
C GLN A 39 20.73 16.56 -18.93
N LEU A 40 19.98 15.46 -18.71
CA LEU A 40 20.05 14.29 -19.58
C LEU A 40 19.69 14.65 -21.02
N LYS A 41 18.59 15.39 -21.20
CA LYS A 41 18.15 15.84 -22.53
C LYS A 41 19.24 16.62 -23.26
N SER A 42 19.92 17.53 -22.56
CA SER A 42 21.06 18.28 -23.15
C SER A 42 22.21 17.36 -23.51
N ALA A 43 22.58 16.44 -22.58
CA ALA A 43 23.67 15.50 -22.82
C ALA A 43 23.37 14.52 -23.98
N GLU A 44 22.13 14.12 -24.17
CA GLU A 44 21.70 13.28 -25.31
C GLU A 44 21.77 14.02 -26.63
N GLN A 45 21.43 15.33 -26.65
CA GLN A 45 21.59 16.17 -27.84
C GLN A 45 23.07 16.33 -28.22
N ASP A 46 23.93 16.53 -27.22
CA ASP A 46 25.38 16.62 -27.43
C ASP A 46 25.95 15.29 -27.93
N LEU A 47 25.52 14.18 -27.36
CA LEU A 47 25.92 12.86 -27.81
C LEU A 47 25.54 12.61 -29.27
N GLN A 48 24.33 13.02 -29.68
CA GLN A 48 23.90 12.90 -31.06
C GLN A 48 24.79 13.77 -32.00
N ARG A 49 25.12 14.98 -31.57
CA ARG A 49 26.04 15.88 -32.31
C ARG A 49 27.44 15.24 -32.43
N TYR A 50 27.98 14.72 -31.36
CA TYR A 50 29.29 14.05 -31.40
C TYR A 50 29.28 12.78 -32.24
N ARG A 51 28.20 12.04 -32.32
CA ARG A 51 28.06 10.88 -33.24
C ARG A 51 28.14 11.34 -34.71
N SER A 52 27.48 12.42 -35.07
CA SER A 52 27.58 12.97 -36.43
C SER A 52 29.00 13.44 -36.75
N LEU A 53 29.62 14.23 -35.86
CA LEU A 53 30.99 14.72 -36.03
C LEU A 53 32.02 13.57 -36.09
N TYR A 54 31.81 12.49 -35.35
CA TYR A 54 32.67 11.31 -35.39
C TYR A 54 32.57 10.60 -36.77
N ALA A 55 31.37 10.50 -37.32
CA ALA A 55 31.16 9.94 -38.67
C ALA A 55 31.91 10.76 -39.75
N GLU A 56 31.97 12.08 -39.55
CA GLU A 56 32.75 13.02 -40.39
C GLU A 56 34.25 13.06 -40.05
N ARG A 57 34.72 12.24 -39.09
CA ARG A 57 36.09 12.22 -38.56
C ARG A 57 36.55 13.54 -37.92
N ALA A 58 35.63 14.41 -37.52
CA ALA A 58 35.91 15.72 -36.94
C ALA A 58 36.19 15.63 -35.41
N VAL A 59 35.91 14.54 -34.73
CA VAL A 59 36.21 14.34 -33.31
C VAL A 59 36.82 12.96 -33.04
N SER A 60 37.52 12.82 -31.92
CA SER A 60 38.11 11.55 -31.49
C SER A 60 37.07 10.58 -30.94
N ARG A 61 37.37 9.28 -31.04
CA ARG A 61 36.56 8.24 -30.40
C ARG A 61 36.47 8.43 -28.88
N GLN A 62 37.57 8.83 -28.26
CA GLN A 62 37.63 9.10 -26.82
C GLN A 62 36.57 10.13 -26.39
N LEU A 63 36.38 11.22 -27.15
CA LEU A 63 35.40 12.26 -26.84
C LEU A 63 33.96 11.70 -26.95
N LEU A 64 33.69 10.89 -27.97
CA LEU A 64 32.39 10.22 -28.13
C LEU A 64 32.09 9.27 -26.98
N ASP A 65 33.04 8.40 -26.60
CA ASP A 65 32.92 7.44 -25.52
C ASP A 65 32.71 8.15 -24.18
N GLN A 66 33.38 9.28 -23.94
CA GLN A 66 33.22 10.11 -22.74
C GLN A 66 31.81 10.69 -22.65
N GLN A 67 31.27 11.21 -23.76
CA GLN A 67 29.92 11.75 -23.80
C GLN A 67 28.86 10.64 -23.60
N GLN A 68 29.10 9.45 -24.17
CA GLN A 68 28.24 8.29 -23.93
C GLN A 68 28.19 7.95 -22.44
N ALA A 69 29.36 7.89 -21.77
CA ALA A 69 29.44 7.64 -20.34
C ALA A 69 28.68 8.69 -19.50
N THR A 70 28.74 9.98 -19.91
CA THR A 70 27.98 11.05 -19.25
C THR A 70 26.47 10.82 -19.36
N VAL A 71 25.98 10.45 -20.54
CA VAL A 71 24.55 10.13 -20.74
C VAL A 71 24.16 8.94 -19.87
N ASP A 72 24.96 7.89 -19.82
CA ASP A 72 24.65 6.69 -19.06
C ASP A 72 24.67 6.97 -17.53
N GLN A 73 25.58 7.84 -17.06
CA GLN A 73 25.59 8.32 -15.68
C GLN A 73 24.32 9.11 -15.33
N LEU A 74 23.88 10.04 -16.21
CA LEU A 74 22.67 10.82 -15.99
C LEU A 74 21.40 9.94 -15.99
N ARG A 75 21.36 8.91 -16.84
CA ARG A 75 20.27 7.91 -16.81
C ARG A 75 20.23 7.13 -15.50
N ALA A 76 21.38 6.74 -14.98
CA ALA A 76 21.46 6.08 -13.68
C ALA A 76 21.00 7.02 -12.55
N THR A 77 21.36 8.30 -12.60
CA THR A 77 20.91 9.33 -11.66
C THR A 77 19.38 9.50 -11.70
N LEU A 78 18.77 9.53 -12.89
CA LEU A 78 17.31 9.59 -13.00
C LEU A 78 16.61 8.37 -12.37
N LYS A 79 17.17 7.18 -12.58
CA LYS A 79 16.64 5.96 -11.94
C LYS A 79 16.71 6.04 -10.42
N ALA A 80 17.78 6.62 -9.86
CA ALA A 80 17.89 6.87 -8.44
C ALA A 80 16.84 7.89 -7.94
N ASN A 81 16.59 8.95 -8.71
CA ASN A 81 15.54 9.92 -8.38
C ASN A 81 14.15 9.30 -8.42
N ASP A 82 13.86 8.43 -9.39
CA ASP A 82 12.59 7.69 -9.45
C ASP A 82 12.39 6.81 -8.21
N ALA A 83 13.45 6.15 -7.73
CA ALA A 83 13.41 5.38 -6.49
C ALA A 83 13.12 6.27 -5.26
N THR A 84 13.72 7.46 -5.20
CA THR A 84 13.45 8.45 -4.14
C THR A 84 12.01 8.90 -4.17
N ILE A 85 11.47 9.26 -5.34
CA ILE A 85 10.05 9.64 -5.50
C ILE A 85 9.13 8.52 -5.04
N ASN A 86 9.42 7.27 -5.38
CA ASN A 86 8.62 6.14 -4.95
C ASN A 86 8.67 5.95 -3.43
N ALA A 87 9.83 6.16 -2.79
CA ALA A 87 9.95 6.11 -1.34
C ALA A 87 9.08 7.20 -0.67
N GLU A 88 9.09 8.43 -1.19
CA GLU A 88 8.25 9.50 -0.64
C GLU A 88 6.74 9.26 -0.89
N ARG A 89 6.36 8.65 -2.02
CA ARG A 89 4.97 8.23 -2.28
C ARG A 89 4.49 7.18 -1.27
N VAL A 90 5.35 6.21 -0.93
CA VAL A 90 5.04 5.22 0.10
C VAL A 90 4.86 5.90 1.46
N ARG A 91 5.74 6.86 1.83
CA ARG A 91 5.56 7.65 3.06
C ARG A 91 4.24 8.42 3.06
N LEU A 92 3.88 9.02 1.93
CA LEU A 92 2.61 9.72 1.78
C LEU A 92 1.41 8.78 1.92
N SER A 93 1.51 7.54 1.45
CA SER A 93 0.43 6.57 1.64
C SER A 93 0.18 6.24 3.12
N TYR A 94 1.21 6.28 3.97
CA TYR A 94 1.09 6.03 5.41
C TYR A 94 0.42 7.18 6.18
N THR A 95 0.28 8.36 5.58
CA THR A 95 -0.50 9.45 6.20
C THR A 95 -2.00 9.26 6.08
N ARG A 96 -2.44 8.35 5.20
CA ARG A 96 -3.84 8.00 4.99
C ARG A 96 -4.11 6.63 5.59
N ILE A 97 -4.69 6.63 6.78
CA ILE A 97 -5.01 5.40 7.50
C ILE A 97 -6.33 4.85 6.96
N THR A 98 -6.27 3.70 6.33
CA THR A 98 -7.44 3.01 5.76
C THR A 98 -7.72 1.70 6.50
N SER A 99 -8.97 1.24 6.45
CA SER A 99 -9.33 -0.05 7.05
C SER A 99 -8.79 -1.21 6.21
N PRO A 100 -8.08 -2.17 6.80
CA PRO A 100 -7.63 -3.37 6.08
C PRO A 100 -8.76 -4.39 5.84
N VAL A 101 -9.86 -4.28 6.58
CA VAL A 101 -11.01 -5.22 6.53
C VAL A 101 -12.32 -4.44 6.59
N SER A 102 -13.39 -5.04 6.06
CA SER A 102 -14.73 -4.53 6.29
C SER A 102 -15.21 -4.96 7.67
N GLY A 103 -15.80 -4.03 8.44
CA GLY A 103 -16.23 -4.33 9.79
C GLY A 103 -16.69 -3.10 10.56
N LYS A 104 -16.82 -3.25 11.87
CA LYS A 104 -17.26 -2.20 12.77
C LYS A 104 -16.06 -1.56 13.45
N VAL A 105 -15.99 -0.22 13.41
CA VAL A 105 -14.98 0.57 14.14
C VAL A 105 -15.26 0.44 15.63
N GLY A 106 -14.25 0.02 16.37
CA GLY A 106 -14.30 -0.07 17.84
C GLY A 106 -13.90 1.24 18.51
N ILE A 107 -13.17 1.12 19.62
CA ILE A 107 -12.73 2.27 20.41
C ILE A 107 -11.68 3.06 19.64
N ARG A 108 -11.81 4.38 19.66
CA ARG A 108 -10.87 5.35 19.13
C ARG A 108 -9.94 5.83 20.26
N ASN A 109 -8.68 5.51 20.14
CA ASN A 109 -7.68 5.79 21.18
C ASN A 109 -7.01 7.17 21.05
N VAL A 110 -7.33 7.92 19.97
CA VAL A 110 -6.69 9.21 19.67
C VAL A 110 -7.71 10.25 19.24
N ASP A 111 -7.49 11.49 19.60
CA ASP A 111 -8.29 12.64 19.20
C ASP A 111 -7.61 13.44 18.08
N VAL A 112 -8.40 14.30 17.41
CA VAL A 112 -7.86 15.23 16.42
C VAL A 112 -6.89 16.18 17.11
N GLY A 113 -5.68 16.31 16.56
CA GLY A 113 -4.62 17.15 17.12
C GLY A 113 -3.64 16.40 18.02
N ASN A 114 -3.89 15.14 18.37
CA ASN A 114 -2.94 14.35 19.13
C ASN A 114 -1.73 13.96 18.27
N LEU A 115 -0.57 13.95 18.90
CA LEU A 115 0.66 13.43 18.29
C LEU A 115 0.66 11.90 18.41
N VAL A 116 0.82 11.21 17.29
CA VAL A 116 0.95 9.75 17.22
C VAL A 116 2.38 9.36 16.85
N ARG A 117 2.88 8.28 17.44
CA ARG A 117 4.24 7.76 17.19
C ARG A 117 4.18 6.30 16.73
N VAL A 118 5.15 5.94 15.91
CA VAL A 118 5.37 4.53 15.55
C VAL A 118 5.79 3.79 16.84
N GLY A 119 5.01 2.75 17.18
CA GLY A 119 5.26 1.96 18.40
C GLY A 119 4.36 2.31 19.59
N ASP A 120 3.42 3.25 19.45
CA ASP A 120 2.39 3.45 20.47
C ASP A 120 1.59 2.15 20.65
N SER A 121 1.53 1.65 21.90
CA SER A 121 0.98 0.32 22.23
C SER A 121 -0.53 0.18 21.98
N LEU A 122 -1.24 1.29 21.93
CA LEU A 122 -2.69 1.35 21.80
C LEU A 122 -3.10 1.70 20.38
N GLY A 123 -2.65 1.40 19.32
CA GLY A 123 -3.12 1.72 17.94
C GLY A 123 -4.12 2.90 17.86
N LEU A 124 -4.43 3.36 16.69
CA LEU A 124 -5.35 4.50 16.49
C LEU A 124 -6.83 4.07 16.65
N PHE A 125 -7.14 2.94 16.05
CA PHE A 125 -8.49 2.36 15.99
C PHE A 125 -8.40 0.85 16.09
N SER A 126 -9.48 0.23 16.56
CA SER A 126 -9.76 -1.17 16.30
C SER A 126 -10.85 -1.30 15.25
N VAL A 127 -10.72 -2.23 14.32
CA VAL A 127 -11.79 -2.60 13.39
C VAL A 127 -12.05 -4.09 13.57
N THR A 128 -13.28 -4.43 13.93
CA THR A 128 -13.69 -5.82 14.15
C THR A 128 -14.48 -6.30 12.95
N GLN A 129 -14.00 -7.32 12.28
CA GLN A 129 -14.73 -7.96 11.19
C GLN A 129 -15.91 -8.73 11.78
N ILE A 130 -17.11 -8.43 11.30
CA ILE A 130 -18.36 -9.04 11.79
C ILE A 130 -18.82 -10.15 10.85
N ALA A 131 -18.48 -10.06 9.57
CA ALA A 131 -18.82 -11.05 8.56
C ALA A 131 -17.63 -11.21 7.57
N PRO A 132 -17.26 -12.47 7.22
CA PRO A 132 -17.75 -13.71 7.79
C PRO A 132 -17.26 -13.93 9.23
N ILE A 133 -18.00 -14.68 10.02
CA ILE A 133 -17.65 -15.06 11.39
C ILE A 133 -17.57 -16.60 11.51
N SER A 134 -16.60 -17.11 12.25
CA SER A 134 -16.51 -18.53 12.55
C SER A 134 -17.26 -18.85 13.85
N VAL A 135 -18.01 -19.93 13.83
CA VAL A 135 -18.71 -20.46 15.00
C VAL A 135 -18.02 -21.77 15.41
N VAL A 136 -17.51 -21.80 16.64
CA VAL A 136 -16.92 -23.01 17.22
C VAL A 136 -17.97 -23.68 18.12
N PHE A 137 -18.22 -24.93 17.88
CA PHE A 137 -19.16 -25.73 18.69
C PHE A 137 -18.55 -27.08 19.05
N SER A 138 -19.00 -27.64 20.15
CA SER A 138 -18.54 -28.94 20.61
C SER A 138 -19.61 -29.99 20.34
N LEU A 139 -19.19 -31.17 19.87
CA LEU A 139 -20.06 -32.31 19.62
C LEU A 139 -19.64 -33.48 20.52
N GLN A 140 -20.59 -34.37 20.82
CA GLN A 140 -20.30 -35.60 21.51
C GLN A 140 -19.52 -36.55 20.60
N GLN A 141 -18.59 -37.32 21.18
CA GLN A 141 -17.72 -38.23 20.43
C GLN A 141 -18.50 -39.26 19.57
N GLU A 142 -19.69 -39.65 20.01
CA GLU A 142 -20.57 -40.58 19.29
C GLU A 142 -21.06 -40.05 17.94
N GLN A 143 -21.07 -38.72 17.75
CA GLN A 143 -21.49 -38.05 16.50
C GLN A 143 -20.35 -37.86 15.50
N LEU A 144 -19.11 -38.20 15.92
CA LEU A 144 -17.91 -38.02 15.09
C LEU A 144 -17.98 -38.72 13.72
N PRO A 145 -18.46 -40.00 13.62
CA PRO A 145 -18.54 -40.65 12.31
C PRO A 145 -19.51 -39.98 11.34
N GLN A 146 -20.61 -39.42 11.85
CA GLN A 146 -21.58 -38.66 11.04
C GLN A 146 -20.97 -37.35 10.54
N LEU A 147 -20.23 -36.67 11.41
CA LEU A 147 -19.51 -35.43 11.03
C LEU A 147 -18.43 -35.71 9.98
N GLN A 148 -17.66 -36.79 10.12
CA GLN A 148 -16.63 -37.18 9.16
C GLN A 148 -17.21 -37.46 7.76
N ALA A 149 -18.39 -38.07 7.71
CA ALA A 149 -19.08 -38.27 6.42
C ALA A 149 -19.51 -36.96 5.76
N LEU A 150 -19.76 -35.90 6.50
CA LEU A 150 -20.12 -34.57 6.01
C LEU A 150 -18.92 -33.73 5.63
N LEU A 151 -17.73 -33.95 6.23
CA LEU A 151 -16.50 -33.20 5.96
C LEU A 151 -15.94 -33.42 4.54
N GLY A 152 -16.39 -34.48 3.82
CA GLY A 152 -16.04 -34.76 2.43
C GLY A 152 -16.92 -34.02 1.40
N GLY A 153 -17.91 -33.24 1.84
CA GLY A 153 -18.86 -32.52 0.99
C GLY A 153 -19.09 -31.08 1.44
N GLU A 154 -19.90 -30.33 0.70
CA GLU A 154 -20.35 -28.99 1.11
C GLU A 154 -21.48 -29.11 2.14
N ALA A 155 -21.12 -29.41 3.39
CA ALA A 155 -22.11 -29.47 4.46
C ALA A 155 -22.53 -28.04 4.84
N ALA A 156 -23.79 -27.70 4.62
CA ALA A 156 -24.37 -26.44 5.04
C ALA A 156 -24.69 -26.49 6.55
N VAL A 157 -24.25 -25.49 7.29
CA VAL A 157 -24.52 -25.31 8.70
C VAL A 157 -25.42 -24.09 8.87
N ARG A 158 -26.52 -24.24 9.63
CA ARG A 158 -27.44 -23.14 9.94
C ARG A 158 -27.39 -22.85 11.42
N ALA A 159 -27.18 -21.58 11.74
CA ALA A 159 -27.28 -21.09 13.12
C ALA A 159 -28.67 -20.56 13.40
N TYR A 160 -29.24 -20.92 14.54
CA TYR A 160 -30.55 -20.47 15.00
C TYR A 160 -30.43 -19.72 16.32
N SER A 161 -31.38 -18.83 16.61
CA SER A 161 -31.51 -18.18 17.90
C SER A 161 -31.84 -19.20 18.98
N ARG A 162 -31.59 -18.86 20.28
CA ARG A 162 -31.75 -19.75 21.41
C ARG A 162 -33.16 -20.34 21.54
N ASP A 163 -34.19 -19.64 21.10
CA ASP A 163 -35.59 -20.04 21.05
C ASP A 163 -35.93 -20.88 19.80
N GLY A 164 -34.97 -21.10 18.90
CA GLY A 164 -35.14 -21.88 17.67
C GLY A 164 -36.04 -21.21 16.62
N GLY A 165 -36.54 -19.99 16.88
CA GLY A 165 -37.55 -19.32 16.05
C GLY A 165 -37.01 -18.58 14.86
N SER A 166 -35.76 -18.11 14.90
CA SER A 166 -35.17 -17.34 13.80
C SER A 166 -33.79 -17.89 13.37
N ALA A 167 -33.61 -18.04 12.04
CA ALA A 167 -32.31 -18.35 11.47
C ALA A 167 -31.41 -17.11 11.58
N LEU A 168 -30.23 -17.25 12.19
CA LEU A 168 -29.24 -16.19 12.37
C LEU A 168 -28.25 -16.13 11.21
N GLY A 169 -28.01 -17.24 10.53
CA GLY A 169 -27.11 -17.29 9.38
C GLY A 169 -26.88 -18.71 8.87
N GLU A 170 -26.33 -18.78 7.69
CA GLU A 170 -25.88 -20.03 7.05
C GLU A 170 -24.37 -19.95 6.83
N GLY A 171 -23.71 -21.09 7.02
CA GLY A 171 -22.28 -21.25 6.84
C GLY A 171 -21.95 -22.62 6.28
N ARG A 172 -20.66 -22.88 6.14
CA ARG A 172 -20.10 -24.18 5.73
C ARG A 172 -19.29 -24.76 6.87
N LEU A 173 -19.30 -26.08 6.98
CA LEU A 173 -18.47 -26.81 7.92
C LEU A 173 -17.03 -26.90 7.40
#